data_781d7b40cdcbd6c8fa61ca5bafa85536
#
_entry.id   781d7b40cdcbd6c8fa61ca5bafa85536
#
_cell.length_a   1.000
_cell.length_b   1.000
_cell.length_c   1.000
_cell.angle_alpha   90.00
_cell.angle_beta   90.00
_cell.angle_gamma   90.00
#
_symmetry.space_group_name_H-M   'P 1'
#
loop_
_entity.id
_entity.type
_entity.pdbx_description
1 polymer ?
#
loop_
_entity_poly.entity_id
_entity_poly.type
_entity_poly.pdbx_seq_one_letter_code
_entity_poly.pdbx_strand_id
1 'polypeptide(L)'
;MYLNKAFLIGNLTRDPELRSLPSGVQVASFSVATNRVFKDKNGARQEATDFHNVVVFGRQAETVAQYLKKGSSVLVEGRIQTRSWDAQDGQKKYRTEIVADRVQFGPRSGAASGNRGGEANTTSSDAANAAPVDKAAGVDTIEYPSEEINPDDIPF
;
A
#
# COMPACT_ATOMS: atom_id res chain seq x y z
N MET A 1 -15.76 -28.59 -6.27
CA MET A 1 -15.73 -27.19 -5.80
C MET A 1 -14.33 -26.65 -6.05
N TYR A 2 -14.19 -25.47 -6.65
CA TYR A 2 -12.89 -24.91 -7.04
C TYR A 2 -12.81 -23.46 -6.59
N LEU A 3 -11.70 -23.06 -5.96
CA LEU A 3 -11.40 -21.68 -5.58
C LEU A 3 -9.94 -21.37 -5.92
N ASN A 4 -9.72 -20.28 -6.66
CA ASN A 4 -8.39 -19.76 -6.96
C ASN A 4 -8.40 -18.25 -6.74
N LYS A 5 -8.00 -17.82 -5.55
CA LYS A 5 -7.90 -16.42 -5.14
C LYS A 5 -6.58 -16.20 -4.40
N ALA A 6 -5.96 -15.06 -4.69
CA ALA A 6 -4.75 -14.60 -4.03
C ALA A 6 -4.93 -13.15 -3.60
N PHE A 7 -4.49 -12.84 -2.37
CA PHE A 7 -4.42 -11.50 -1.81
C PHE A 7 -2.99 -11.22 -1.38
N LEU A 8 -2.42 -10.14 -1.86
CA LEU A 8 -1.06 -9.71 -1.53
C LEU A 8 -1.06 -8.26 -1.12
N ILE A 9 -0.37 -7.96 -0.02
CA ILE A 9 0.01 -6.61 0.38
C ILE A 9 1.53 -6.55 0.40
N GLY A 10 2.11 -5.60 -0.34
CA GLY A 10 3.55 -5.45 -0.41
C GLY A 10 3.97 -4.22 -1.19
N ASN A 11 5.26 -4.13 -1.49
CA ASN A 11 5.82 -3.00 -2.21
C ASN A 11 6.37 -3.43 -3.57
N LEU A 12 6.24 -2.54 -4.56
CA LEU A 12 6.81 -2.78 -5.88
C LEU A 12 8.34 -2.80 -5.82
N THR A 13 8.96 -3.79 -6.44
CA THR A 13 10.42 -3.90 -6.53
C THR A 13 11.02 -3.15 -7.71
N ARG A 14 10.20 -2.86 -8.72
CA ARG A 14 10.54 -2.11 -9.94
C ARG A 14 9.31 -1.36 -10.45
N ASP A 15 9.54 -0.44 -11.38
CA ASP A 15 8.46 0.26 -12.05
C ASP A 15 7.62 -0.72 -12.90
N PRO A 16 6.30 -0.52 -13.01
CA PRO A 16 5.45 -1.34 -13.86
C PRO A 16 5.83 -1.20 -15.34
N GLU A 17 5.95 -2.32 -16.04
CA GLU A 17 6.14 -2.35 -17.48
C GLU A 17 4.79 -2.43 -18.19
N LEU A 18 4.42 -1.39 -18.92
CA LEU A 18 3.21 -1.34 -19.74
C LEU A 18 3.52 -1.85 -21.15
N ARG A 19 2.68 -2.75 -21.67
CA ARG A 19 2.75 -3.30 -23.03
C ARG A 19 1.37 -3.35 -23.64
N SER A 20 1.29 -3.15 -24.94
CA SER A 20 0.06 -3.37 -25.73
C SER A 20 0.10 -4.73 -26.38
N LEU A 21 -0.96 -5.51 -26.21
CA LEU A 21 -1.15 -6.76 -26.97
C LEU A 21 -1.57 -6.42 -28.41
N PRO A 22 -1.36 -7.36 -29.38
CA PRO A 22 -1.86 -7.19 -30.76
C PRO A 22 -3.37 -6.97 -30.85
N SER A 23 -4.12 -7.40 -29.82
CA SER A 23 -5.56 -7.16 -29.66
C SER A 23 -5.92 -5.74 -29.22
N GLY A 24 -4.92 -4.87 -28.96
CA GLY A 24 -5.12 -3.53 -28.43
C GLY A 24 -5.29 -3.44 -26.91
N VAL A 25 -5.35 -4.57 -26.21
CA VAL A 25 -5.49 -4.59 -24.77
C VAL A 25 -4.16 -4.22 -24.09
N GLN A 26 -4.20 -3.26 -23.18
CA GLN A 26 -3.04 -2.88 -22.37
C GLN A 26 -2.78 -3.92 -21.27
N VAL A 27 -1.52 -4.24 -21.04
CA VAL A 27 -1.07 -5.15 -20.00
C VAL A 27 0.08 -4.51 -19.24
N ALA A 28 -0.01 -4.44 -17.92
CA ALA A 28 1.07 -4.02 -17.07
C ALA A 28 1.61 -5.22 -16.28
N SER A 29 2.94 -5.35 -16.22
CA SER A 29 3.62 -6.37 -15.41
C SER A 29 4.57 -5.72 -14.42
N PHE A 30 4.50 -6.16 -13.16
CA PHE A 30 5.35 -5.70 -12.08
C PHE A 30 5.60 -6.81 -11.06
N SER A 31 6.54 -6.60 -10.15
CA SER A 31 6.84 -7.54 -9.08
C SER A 31 6.60 -6.89 -7.72
N VAL A 32 5.95 -7.62 -6.82
CA VAL A 32 5.64 -7.22 -5.46
C VAL A 32 6.47 -8.03 -4.49
N ALA A 33 7.17 -7.34 -3.58
CA ALA A 33 7.87 -7.95 -2.45
C ALA A 33 6.97 -8.00 -1.22
N THR A 34 6.90 -9.17 -0.60
CA THR A 34 6.22 -9.38 0.68
C THR A 34 7.24 -9.86 1.71
N ASN A 35 7.27 -9.25 2.89
CA ASN A 35 8.20 -9.60 3.95
C ASN A 35 7.51 -10.46 4.99
N ARG A 36 8.18 -11.52 5.40
CA ARG A 36 7.76 -12.41 6.47
C ARG A 36 8.83 -12.48 7.55
N VAL A 37 8.41 -12.26 8.78
CA VAL A 37 9.28 -12.38 9.95
C VAL A 37 8.90 -13.65 10.71
N PHE A 38 9.89 -14.49 11.03
CA PHE A 38 9.70 -15.71 11.79
C PHE A 38 10.87 -15.95 12.75
N LYS A 39 10.68 -16.84 13.72
CA LYS A 39 11.76 -17.28 14.60
C LYS A 39 12.29 -18.63 14.09
N ASP A 40 13.60 -18.77 14.05
CA ASP A 40 14.24 -20.04 13.74
C ASP A 40 14.19 -21.00 14.94
N LYS A 41 14.74 -22.21 14.76
CA LYS A 41 14.78 -23.24 15.81
C LYS A 41 15.57 -22.82 17.06
N ASN A 42 16.45 -21.84 16.93
CA ASN A 42 17.28 -21.30 18.02
C ASN A 42 16.63 -20.08 18.69
N GLY A 43 15.42 -19.69 18.26
CA GLY A 43 14.70 -18.51 18.76
C GLY A 43 15.17 -17.19 18.16
N ALA A 44 16.12 -17.19 17.24
CA ALA A 44 16.58 -15.99 16.54
C ALA A 44 15.54 -15.50 15.52
N ARG A 45 15.34 -14.18 15.48
CA ARG A 45 14.44 -13.55 14.53
C ARG A 45 15.06 -13.56 13.13
N GLN A 46 14.36 -14.15 12.19
CA GLN A 46 14.72 -14.20 10.78
C GLN A 46 13.70 -13.42 9.95
N GLU A 47 14.17 -12.83 8.86
CA GLU A 47 13.33 -12.15 7.89
C GLU A 47 13.55 -12.77 6.52
N ALA A 48 12.44 -13.05 5.81
CA ALA A 48 12.46 -13.56 4.45
C ALA A 48 11.58 -12.67 3.58
N THR A 49 12.05 -12.41 2.35
CA THR A 49 11.32 -11.65 1.36
C THR A 49 10.97 -12.55 0.19
N ASP A 50 9.67 -12.64 -0.10
CA ASP A 50 9.15 -13.36 -1.24
C ASP A 50 8.77 -12.37 -2.36
N PHE A 51 9.08 -12.74 -3.61
CA PHE A 51 8.82 -11.91 -4.78
C PHE A 51 7.72 -12.55 -5.64
N HIS A 52 6.67 -11.77 -5.92
CA HIS A 52 5.51 -12.22 -6.67
C HIS A 52 5.39 -11.44 -7.99
N ASN A 53 5.29 -12.17 -9.10
CA ASN A 53 5.01 -11.55 -10.39
C ASN A 53 3.51 -11.30 -10.52
N VAL A 54 3.14 -10.07 -10.85
CA VAL A 54 1.75 -9.63 -11.01
C VAL A 54 1.55 -9.12 -12.42
N VAL A 55 0.42 -9.50 -13.02
CA VAL A 55 0.00 -9.07 -14.35
C VAL A 55 -1.39 -8.47 -14.24
N VAL A 56 -1.58 -7.29 -14.80
CA VAL A 56 -2.83 -6.53 -14.79
C VAL A 56 -3.23 -6.22 -16.23
N PHE A 57 -4.51 -6.35 -16.55
CA PHE A 57 -5.03 -6.15 -17.90
C PHE A 57 -5.95 -4.93 -17.99
N GLY A 58 -6.07 -4.39 -19.21
CA GLY A 58 -7.03 -3.36 -19.58
C GLY A 58 -6.76 -2.02 -18.88
N ARG A 59 -7.83 -1.29 -18.54
CA ARG A 59 -7.76 0.06 -17.97
C ARG A 59 -6.96 0.14 -16.65
N GLN A 60 -7.00 -0.90 -15.83
CA GLN A 60 -6.19 -0.93 -14.62
C GLN A 60 -4.69 -0.99 -14.92
N ALA A 61 -4.27 -1.58 -16.03
CA ALA A 61 -2.86 -1.62 -16.43
C ALA A 61 -2.32 -0.21 -16.70
N GLU A 62 -3.08 0.63 -17.38
CA GLU A 62 -2.73 2.03 -17.64
C GLU A 62 -2.62 2.81 -16.32
N THR A 63 -3.62 2.66 -15.44
CA THR A 63 -3.63 3.33 -14.13
C THR A 63 -2.44 2.91 -13.27
N VAL A 64 -2.13 1.61 -13.22
CA VAL A 64 -0.99 1.07 -12.48
C VAL A 64 0.32 1.64 -13.03
N ALA A 65 0.50 1.66 -14.34
CA ALA A 65 1.72 2.18 -14.98
C ALA A 65 1.89 3.69 -14.78
N GLN A 66 0.80 4.44 -14.72
CA GLN A 66 0.82 5.89 -14.55
C GLN A 66 1.14 6.31 -13.11
N TYR A 67 0.59 5.63 -12.12
CA TYR A 67 0.61 6.07 -10.72
C TYR A 67 1.57 5.31 -9.81
N LEU A 68 1.93 4.07 -10.14
CA LEU A 68 2.84 3.27 -9.33
C LEU A 68 4.28 3.37 -9.82
N LYS A 69 5.19 3.34 -8.87
CA LYS A 69 6.64 3.30 -9.08
C LYS A 69 7.26 2.29 -8.12
N LYS A 70 8.53 1.96 -8.35
CA LYS A 70 9.33 1.18 -7.41
C LYS A 70 9.15 1.72 -5.99
N GLY A 71 8.90 0.84 -5.03
CA GLY A 71 8.67 1.17 -3.61
C GLY A 71 7.22 1.55 -3.26
N SER A 72 6.32 1.73 -4.25
CA SER A 72 4.90 1.96 -3.96
C SER A 72 4.28 0.77 -3.26
N SER A 73 3.48 1.03 -2.22
CA SER A 73 2.70 0.01 -1.53
C SER A 73 1.40 -0.28 -2.28
N VAL A 74 1.05 -1.57 -2.40
CA VAL A 74 -0.16 -2.01 -3.09
C VAL A 74 -0.82 -3.19 -2.38
N LEU A 75 -2.15 -3.25 -2.50
CA LEU A 75 -2.94 -4.45 -2.26
C LEU A 75 -3.38 -4.99 -3.63
N VAL A 76 -3.04 -6.24 -3.91
CA VAL A 76 -3.42 -6.96 -5.11
C VAL A 76 -4.40 -8.07 -4.75
N GLU A 77 -5.54 -8.09 -5.40
CA GLU A 77 -6.49 -9.19 -5.40
C GLU A 77 -6.51 -9.80 -6.79
N GLY A 78 -6.40 -11.13 -6.87
CA GLY A 78 -6.36 -11.81 -8.16
C GLY A 78 -6.42 -13.32 -8.03
N ARG A 79 -5.98 -14.01 -9.08
CA ARG A 79 -5.85 -15.46 -9.13
C ARG A 79 -4.44 -15.88 -9.54
N ILE A 80 -4.00 -17.03 -9.08
CA ILE A 80 -2.73 -17.63 -9.47
C ILE A 80 -2.89 -18.29 -10.84
N GLN A 81 -1.97 -18.03 -11.77
CA GLN A 81 -1.94 -18.64 -13.08
C GLN A 81 -0.51 -19.07 -13.40
N THR A 82 -0.35 -20.32 -13.82
CA THR A 82 0.93 -20.82 -14.36
C THR A 82 0.81 -20.91 -15.87
N ARG A 83 1.73 -20.24 -16.56
CA ARG A 83 1.91 -20.34 -18.02
C ARG A 83 3.09 -21.23 -18.32
N SER A 84 3.00 -21.98 -19.41
CA SER A 84 4.11 -22.75 -19.94
C SER A 84 4.35 -22.36 -21.40
N TRP A 85 5.62 -22.36 -21.81
CA TRP A 85 6.02 -22.14 -23.19
C TRP A 85 7.26 -23.02 -23.51
N ASP A 86 7.39 -23.36 -24.76
CA ASP A 86 8.57 -24.08 -25.25
C ASP A 86 9.67 -23.04 -25.55
N ALA A 87 10.80 -23.17 -24.87
CA ALA A 87 11.94 -22.29 -25.08
C ALA A 87 12.72 -22.74 -26.32
N GLN A 88 13.58 -21.85 -26.84
CA GLN A 88 14.39 -22.13 -28.04
C GLN A 88 15.35 -23.34 -27.90
N ASP A 89 15.64 -23.72 -26.66
CA ASP A 89 16.43 -24.90 -26.29
C ASP A 89 15.63 -26.20 -26.25
N GLY A 90 14.33 -26.17 -26.65
CA GLY A 90 13.41 -27.31 -26.63
C GLY A 90 12.90 -27.67 -25.23
N GLN A 91 13.27 -26.92 -24.20
CA GLN A 91 12.81 -27.16 -22.85
C GLN A 91 11.51 -26.43 -22.58
N LYS A 92 10.59 -27.11 -21.87
CA LYS A 92 9.34 -26.50 -21.41
C LYS A 92 9.59 -25.65 -20.17
N LYS A 93 9.39 -24.33 -20.28
CA LYS A 93 9.52 -23.38 -19.17
C LYS A 93 8.16 -23.04 -18.59
N TYR A 94 8.12 -22.84 -17.28
CA TYR A 94 6.92 -22.50 -16.53
C TYR A 94 7.12 -21.18 -15.81
N ARG A 95 6.10 -20.37 -15.78
CA ARG A 95 6.07 -19.13 -14.98
C ARG A 95 4.75 -19.00 -14.26
N THR A 96 4.82 -18.90 -12.95
CA THR A 96 3.66 -18.65 -12.11
C THR A 96 3.54 -17.14 -11.87
N GLU A 97 2.38 -16.61 -12.15
CA GLU A 97 2.04 -15.20 -12.04
C GLU A 97 0.69 -15.04 -11.33
N ILE A 98 0.46 -13.88 -10.73
CA ILE A 98 -0.84 -13.51 -10.23
C ILE A 98 -1.48 -12.59 -11.26
N VAL A 99 -2.59 -13.04 -11.81
CA VAL A 99 -3.44 -12.21 -12.68
C VAL A 99 -4.35 -11.41 -11.76
N ALA A 100 -4.10 -10.10 -11.69
CA ALA A 100 -4.84 -9.21 -10.82
C ALA A 100 -6.23 -8.94 -11.39
N ASP A 101 -7.25 -9.13 -10.55
CA ASP A 101 -8.63 -8.70 -10.79
C ASP A 101 -8.81 -7.26 -10.30
N ARG A 102 -8.10 -6.89 -9.20
CA ARG A 102 -8.15 -5.57 -8.57
C ARG A 102 -6.80 -5.20 -7.98
N VAL A 103 -6.39 -3.94 -8.18
CA VAL A 103 -5.21 -3.33 -7.53
C VAL A 103 -5.65 -2.09 -6.79
N GLN A 104 -5.30 -2.00 -5.51
CA GLN A 104 -5.52 -0.82 -4.67
C GLN A 104 -4.16 -0.23 -4.30
N PHE A 105 -4.07 1.09 -4.34
CA PHE A 105 -2.84 1.80 -4.03
C PHE A 105 -2.79 2.10 -2.53
N GLY A 106 -1.67 1.74 -1.91
CA GLY A 106 -1.41 2.08 -0.53
C GLY A 106 -0.95 3.53 -0.35
N PRO A 107 -0.72 3.96 0.88
CA PRO A 107 -0.21 5.30 1.16
C PRO A 107 1.16 5.50 0.47
N ARG A 108 1.37 6.69 -0.07
CA ARG A 108 2.66 7.05 -0.67
C ARG A 108 3.71 7.13 0.42
N SER A 109 4.79 6.37 0.29
CA SER A 109 5.95 6.37 1.21
C SER A 109 6.74 7.70 1.23
N GLY A 110 6.24 8.77 0.65
CA GLY A 110 6.89 10.08 0.60
C GLY A 110 6.16 11.20 1.33
N ALA A 111 4.98 10.94 1.91
CA ALA A 111 4.18 12.00 2.55
C ALA A 111 4.23 12.01 4.09
N ALA A 112 5.06 11.17 4.70
CA ALA A 112 5.16 11.08 6.16
C ALA A 112 6.54 11.53 6.70
N SER A 113 7.15 12.56 6.10
CA SER A 113 8.23 13.32 6.75
C SER A 113 7.79 14.75 7.00
N GLY A 114 6.62 14.92 7.57
CA GLY A 114 6.12 16.15 8.17
C GLY A 114 6.26 16.02 9.68
N ASN A 115 7.42 16.33 10.17
CA ASN A 115 7.74 16.93 11.45
C ASN A 115 6.66 16.82 12.55
N ARG A 116 6.69 15.75 13.34
CA ARG A 116 6.17 15.75 14.72
C ARG A 116 7.34 15.75 15.68
N GLY A 117 8.11 16.82 15.64
CA GLY A 117 9.05 17.20 16.68
C GLY A 117 8.48 18.38 17.43
N GLY A 118 7.59 18.11 18.36
CA GLY A 118 7.24 19.06 19.40
C GLY A 118 8.25 18.93 20.52
N GLU A 119 9.38 19.57 20.43
CA GLU A 119 10.22 19.84 21.59
C GLU A 119 9.67 21.07 22.31
N ALA A 120 9.12 20.81 23.47
CA ALA A 120 8.94 21.81 24.50
C ALA A 120 10.32 22.26 24.97
N ASN A 121 10.72 23.48 24.60
CA ASN A 121 11.79 24.16 25.31
C ASN A 121 11.23 25.42 25.97
N THR A 122 11.03 25.30 27.27
CA THR A 122 10.87 26.42 28.20
C THR A 122 12.19 27.08 28.39
N THR A 123 12.33 28.35 28.00
CA THR A 123 13.18 29.30 28.72
C THR A 123 12.62 30.73 28.54
N SER A 124 12.38 31.28 29.67
CA SER A 124 11.99 32.64 29.99
C SER A 124 12.95 33.70 29.47
N SER A 125 12.44 34.84 29.03
CA SER A 125 12.65 36.15 29.59
C SER A 125 12.37 37.29 28.62
N ASP A 126 11.51 38.15 29.09
CA ASP A 126 11.53 39.59 29.13
C ASP A 126 11.13 40.50 27.97
N ALA A 127 10.13 41.27 28.34
CA ALA A 127 9.90 42.70 28.12
C ALA A 127 9.27 43.19 26.80
N ALA A 128 8.01 43.63 27.02
CA ALA A 128 7.43 44.91 26.62
C ALA A 128 7.27 45.26 25.13
N ASN A 129 6.05 45.37 24.67
CA ASN A 129 5.30 46.62 24.44
C ASN A 129 4.07 46.41 23.57
N ALA A 130 2.96 46.89 24.12
CA ALA A 130 1.81 47.58 23.58
C ALA A 130 1.07 47.11 22.31
N ALA A 131 -0.13 46.65 22.60
CA ALA A 131 -1.47 47.09 22.13
C ALA A 131 -2.00 46.69 20.74
N PRO A 132 -3.34 46.75 20.54
CA PRO A 132 -4.15 45.60 20.16
C PRO A 132 -4.78 45.79 18.77
N VAL A 133 -5.07 44.69 18.10
CA VAL A 133 -6.03 44.70 16.98
C VAL A 133 -6.93 43.47 17.02
N ASP A 134 -8.13 43.81 17.08
CA ASP A 134 -9.45 43.27 16.87
C ASP A 134 -9.63 41.95 16.10
N LYS A 135 -10.55 41.15 16.68
CA LYS A 135 -11.58 40.30 16.06
C LYS A 135 -11.30 39.62 14.71
N ALA A 136 -11.37 38.31 14.68
CA ALA A 136 -12.51 37.65 14.00
C ALA A 136 -12.47 36.13 14.11
N ALA A 137 -13.64 35.60 14.29
CA ALA A 137 -14.19 34.31 13.91
C ALA A 137 -13.80 33.08 14.75
N GLY A 138 -14.76 32.71 15.58
CA GLY A 138 -14.84 31.47 16.32
C GLY A 138 -14.83 30.29 15.39
N VAL A 139 -13.97 29.33 15.68
CA VAL A 139 -14.11 27.96 15.28
C VAL A 139 -15.09 27.33 16.25
N ASP A 140 -16.27 26.96 15.78
CA ASP A 140 -17.25 26.20 16.54
C ASP A 140 -16.59 24.93 17.06
N THR A 141 -16.34 24.90 18.35
CA THR A 141 -15.97 23.69 19.06
C THR A 141 -17.21 22.82 19.13
N ILE A 142 -17.21 21.71 18.38
CA ILE A 142 -18.26 20.69 18.50
C ILE A 142 -18.11 20.05 19.87
N GLU A 143 -18.96 20.41 20.82
CA GLU A 143 -19.10 19.69 22.08
C GLU A 143 -19.78 18.35 21.80
N TYR A 144 -19.04 17.25 21.98
CA TYR A 144 -19.63 15.92 22.00
C TYR A 144 -20.35 15.74 23.36
N PRO A 145 -21.62 15.33 23.36
CA PRO A 145 -22.28 14.99 24.62
C PRO A 145 -21.57 13.80 25.27
N SER A 146 -21.16 13.95 26.50
CA SER A 146 -20.60 12.90 27.34
C SER A 146 -21.73 11.99 27.87
N GLU A 147 -22.40 11.29 26.97
CA GLU A 147 -23.28 10.19 27.38
C GLU A 147 -22.42 8.95 27.64
N GLU A 148 -22.40 8.50 28.88
CA GLU A 148 -21.84 7.21 29.26
C GLU A 148 -22.65 6.11 28.55
N ILE A 149 -22.00 5.42 27.60
CA ILE A 149 -22.59 4.27 26.92
C ILE A 149 -22.73 3.15 27.96
N ASN A 150 -23.96 2.85 28.35
CA ASN A 150 -24.25 1.74 29.23
C ASN A 150 -24.03 0.42 28.44
N PRO A 151 -23.15 -0.50 28.91
CA PRO A 151 -22.85 -1.74 28.20
C PRO A 151 -24.06 -2.70 28.07
N ASP A 152 -25.14 -2.47 28.82
CA ASP A 152 -26.35 -3.31 28.79
C ASP A 152 -27.34 -2.92 27.68
N ASP A 153 -27.09 -1.82 26.94
CA ASP A 153 -27.99 -1.33 25.87
C ASP A 153 -27.54 -1.77 24.45
N ILE A 154 -26.56 -2.66 24.34
CA ILE A 154 -26.11 -3.19 23.04
C ILE A 154 -26.92 -4.44 22.72
N PRO A 155 -27.85 -4.44 21.76
CA PRO A 155 -28.58 -5.64 21.35
C PRO A 155 -27.65 -6.56 20.55
N PHE A 156 -27.53 -7.81 20.99
CA PHE A 156 -26.87 -8.90 20.28
C PHE A 156 -27.84 -9.64 19.37
#